data_ed64869bf95cde3e84494edda1774e28
#
_entry.id   ed64869bf95cde3e84494edda1774e28
#
_cell.length_a   1.000
_cell.length_b   1.000
_cell.length_c   1.000
_cell.angle_alpha   90.00
_cell.angle_beta   90.00
_cell.angle_gamma   90.00
#
_symmetry.space_group_name_H-M   'P 1'
#
loop_
_entity.id
_entity.type
_entity.pdbx_description
1 polymer ?
#
loop_
_entity_poly.entity_id
_entity_poly.type
_entity_poly.pdbx_seq_one_letter_code
_entity_poly.pdbx_strand_id
1 'polypeptide(L)'
;MSSCEAGGHMKVVFVRYGSILEPDIIDTFQEFGLEVIEYVREITYKNDIASTSVMLLHEFLEKNPCDFLFSMDFFPYVSEVANIYHMRYISWVVDAPILELYTSSITNKWNRTFIFDRALYNEIHPLNPDCVFHLPLAGSVKRRMQVIKNASSTQRKKFSHDIAFVGSLYSEKNPLSNAEGLSEHTKGYLEGIIKAQELVYGYFFIEELLSDDLVNEIKKSLKAFPAPMEGGFLTDKRTIAQEYIGNAVTAAEREDTFRMLSENFNVSIYTGSDTSKMPHIHNLGLAKSQEEMPIIFNRSKININTTSKPIRTGLPLRIFDILSCGGFCISNYQEEIPELFTPGEEIVMYESLDELKELCAYYLDHEDERRQIAEAGFEKLKYNYTYEIVLQKLLYTAFSK
;
A
#
# COMPACT_ATOMS: atom_id res chain seq x y z
N MET A 1 22.21 38.46 11.79
CA MET A 1 21.38 39.25 10.86
C MET A 1 22.16 39.33 9.55
N SER A 2 21.86 38.44 8.63
CA SER A 2 22.34 38.49 7.25
C SER A 2 21.17 38.09 6.37
N SER A 3 20.78 39.02 5.53
CA SER A 3 19.72 39.11 4.54
C SER A 3 19.22 37.79 3.97
N CYS A 4 17.98 37.45 4.28
CA CYS A 4 17.12 36.68 3.37
C CYS A 4 16.78 37.58 2.18
N GLU A 5 17.47 37.43 1.07
CA GLU A 5 17.09 37.99 -0.22
C GLU A 5 17.01 36.87 -1.23
N ALA A 6 15.96 36.96 -2.05
CA ALA A 6 15.54 36.15 -3.16
C ALA A 6 14.70 34.92 -2.78
N GLY A 7 13.38 35.07 -2.86
CA GLY A 7 12.39 33.99 -2.79
C GLY A 7 12.46 33.04 -3.98
N GLY A 8 13.45 32.15 -3.98
CA GLY A 8 13.48 30.99 -4.84
C GLY A 8 12.55 29.93 -4.27
N HIS A 9 11.70 29.34 -5.09
CA HIS A 9 10.93 28.16 -4.69
C HIS A 9 11.90 27.03 -4.32
N MET A 10 11.61 26.31 -3.22
CA MET A 10 12.34 25.10 -2.86
C MET A 10 12.15 24.05 -3.97
N LYS A 11 13.24 23.41 -4.39
CA LYS A 11 13.24 22.43 -5.50
C LYS A 11 13.36 21.02 -4.98
N VAL A 12 12.51 20.13 -5.47
CA VAL A 12 12.58 18.70 -5.18
C VAL A 12 12.81 17.90 -6.46
N VAL A 13 13.76 16.97 -6.43
CA VAL A 13 13.83 15.91 -7.43
C VAL A 13 12.97 14.75 -6.94
N PHE A 14 11.89 14.50 -7.66
CA PHE A 14 10.95 13.40 -7.40
C PHE A 14 11.37 12.17 -8.20
N VAL A 15 11.86 11.14 -7.50
CA VAL A 15 12.25 9.87 -8.10
C VAL A 15 11.02 9.01 -8.30
N ARG A 16 10.65 8.77 -9.56
CA ARG A 16 9.41 8.07 -9.93
C ARG A 16 9.66 6.60 -10.27
N TYR A 17 8.79 5.73 -9.78
CA TYR A 17 8.76 4.31 -10.17
C TYR A 17 7.42 3.84 -10.76
N GLY A 18 6.45 4.74 -10.91
CA GLY A 18 5.15 4.47 -11.52
C GLY A 18 4.04 4.13 -10.51
N SER A 19 4.17 4.57 -9.25
CA SER A 19 3.08 4.48 -8.28
C SER A 19 1.88 5.31 -8.73
N ILE A 20 0.68 4.78 -8.51
CA ILE A 20 -0.58 5.47 -8.81
C ILE A 20 -0.79 6.74 -7.99
N LEU A 21 0.00 6.92 -6.91
CA LEU A 21 -0.06 8.07 -6.00
C LEU A 21 0.78 9.24 -6.47
N GLU A 22 1.82 9.01 -7.28
CA GLU A 22 2.78 10.04 -7.66
C GLU A 22 2.12 11.31 -8.22
N PRO A 23 1.08 11.24 -9.08
CA PRO A 23 0.43 12.46 -9.57
C PRO A 23 -0.22 13.30 -8.47
N ASP A 24 -0.84 12.66 -7.47
CA ASP A 24 -1.48 13.37 -6.36
C ASP A 24 -0.44 14.07 -5.46
N ILE A 25 0.71 13.41 -5.23
CA ILE A 25 1.81 13.96 -4.43
C ILE A 25 2.50 15.12 -5.17
N ILE A 26 2.76 14.95 -6.47
CA ILE A 26 3.37 16.00 -7.30
C ILE A 26 2.49 17.25 -7.32
N ASP A 27 1.18 17.10 -7.58
CA ASP A 27 0.23 18.22 -7.55
C ASP A 27 0.24 18.93 -6.18
N THR A 28 0.25 18.15 -5.08
CA THR A 28 0.28 18.70 -3.73
C THR A 28 1.58 19.47 -3.44
N PHE A 29 2.73 18.97 -3.88
CA PHE A 29 4.00 19.70 -3.74
C PHE A 29 4.00 21.00 -4.53
N GLN A 30 3.45 21.00 -5.74
CA GLN A 30 3.28 22.22 -6.56
C GLN A 30 2.32 23.21 -5.89
N GLU A 31 1.24 22.74 -5.27
CA GLU A 31 0.33 23.58 -4.48
C GLU A 31 1.02 24.21 -3.25
N PHE A 32 2.02 23.52 -2.67
CA PHE A 32 2.86 24.09 -1.61
C PHE A 32 3.91 25.10 -2.13
N GLY A 33 3.98 25.30 -3.44
CA GLY A 33 4.95 26.21 -4.07
C GLY A 33 6.34 25.60 -4.29
N LEU A 34 6.47 24.27 -4.25
CA LEU A 34 7.69 23.56 -4.59
C LEU A 34 7.85 23.47 -6.11
N GLU A 35 9.08 23.66 -6.62
CA GLU A 35 9.43 23.29 -7.99
C GLU A 35 9.74 21.79 -8.02
N VAL A 36 8.89 20.99 -8.70
CA VAL A 36 9.05 19.55 -8.79
C VAL A 36 9.75 19.19 -10.10
N ILE A 37 10.91 18.54 -10.00
CA ILE A 37 11.70 18.02 -11.13
C ILE A 37 11.57 16.50 -11.07
N GLU A 38 10.97 15.90 -12.12
CA GLU A 38 10.71 14.47 -12.16
C GLU A 38 11.91 13.69 -12.71
N TYR A 39 12.42 12.73 -11.95
CA TYR A 39 13.37 11.72 -12.40
C TYR A 39 12.64 10.44 -12.75
N VAL A 40 12.41 10.19 -14.04
CA VAL A 40 11.52 9.11 -14.52
C VAL A 40 12.27 7.85 -14.97
N ARG A 41 13.60 7.80 -14.78
CA ARG A 41 14.40 6.68 -15.26
C ARG A 41 14.04 5.36 -14.58
N GLU A 42 13.71 5.37 -13.29
CA GLU A 42 13.33 4.17 -12.53
C GLU A 42 12.10 3.47 -13.15
N ILE A 43 11.14 4.23 -13.64
CA ILE A 43 9.97 3.68 -14.35
C ILE A 43 10.40 2.90 -15.59
N THR A 44 11.39 3.41 -16.32
CA THR A 44 11.84 2.86 -17.60
C THR A 44 12.83 1.71 -17.42
N TYR A 45 13.67 1.74 -16.38
CA TYR A 45 14.83 0.85 -16.21
C TYR A 45 14.88 0.21 -14.82
N LYS A 46 13.80 -0.48 -14.41
CA LYS A 46 13.66 -1.12 -13.09
C LYS A 46 14.74 -2.15 -12.75
N ASN A 47 15.38 -2.73 -13.75
CA ASN A 47 16.37 -3.81 -13.58
C ASN A 47 17.82 -3.35 -13.74
N ASP A 48 18.10 -2.05 -13.68
CA ASP A 48 19.47 -1.54 -13.75
C ASP A 48 20.29 -2.00 -12.52
N ILE A 49 21.59 -2.20 -12.74
CA ILE A 49 22.54 -2.49 -11.65
C ILE A 49 22.61 -1.27 -10.71
N ALA A 50 22.69 -1.50 -9.40
CA ALA A 50 22.68 -0.45 -8.39
C ALA A 50 23.74 0.65 -8.65
N SER A 51 24.96 0.28 -9.05
CA SER A 51 26.02 1.23 -9.40
C SER A 51 25.67 2.10 -10.62
N THR A 52 24.98 1.53 -11.60
CA THR A 52 24.50 2.28 -12.77
C THR A 52 23.43 3.29 -12.35
N SER A 53 22.50 2.90 -11.49
CA SER A 53 21.45 3.80 -11.00
C SER A 53 22.03 4.96 -10.19
N VAL A 54 23.05 4.72 -9.34
CA VAL A 54 23.78 5.77 -8.62
C VAL A 54 24.43 6.77 -9.59
N MET A 55 25.16 6.26 -10.60
CA MET A 55 25.85 7.12 -11.59
C MET A 55 24.85 7.99 -12.37
N LEU A 56 23.76 7.41 -12.80
CA LEU A 56 22.76 8.12 -13.61
C LEU A 56 21.96 9.15 -12.83
N LEU A 57 21.65 8.88 -11.57
CA LEU A 57 21.03 9.88 -10.71
C LEU A 57 22.02 11.01 -10.41
N HIS A 58 23.30 10.71 -10.19
CA HIS A 58 24.36 11.70 -10.04
C HIS A 58 24.43 12.61 -11.28
N GLU A 59 24.54 12.05 -12.50
CA GLU A 59 24.56 12.82 -13.75
C GLU A 59 23.30 13.69 -13.95
N PHE A 60 22.14 13.20 -13.49
CA PHE A 60 20.91 13.96 -13.53
C PHE A 60 20.94 15.16 -12.58
N LEU A 61 21.42 14.98 -11.34
CA LEU A 61 21.51 16.04 -10.35
C LEU A 61 22.53 17.13 -10.71
N GLU A 62 23.62 16.79 -11.40
CA GLU A 62 24.58 17.79 -11.92
C GLU A 62 23.90 18.78 -12.88
N LYS A 63 22.85 18.34 -13.59
CA LYS A 63 22.08 19.17 -14.53
C LYS A 63 20.84 19.80 -13.90
N ASN A 64 20.35 19.22 -12.79
CA ASN A 64 19.12 19.60 -12.13
C ASN A 64 19.35 19.74 -10.62
N PRO A 65 20.03 20.80 -10.15
CA PRO A 65 20.28 21.02 -8.75
C PRO A 65 18.95 21.19 -7.98
N CYS A 66 18.85 20.57 -6.82
CA CYS A 66 17.66 20.59 -5.97
C CYS A 66 18.04 20.71 -4.47
N ASP A 67 17.03 21.00 -3.65
CA ASP A 67 17.20 21.14 -2.20
C ASP A 67 17.06 19.81 -1.46
N PHE A 68 16.26 18.87 -2.02
CA PHE A 68 16.09 17.53 -1.47
C PHE A 68 15.59 16.54 -2.54
N LEU A 69 15.75 15.23 -2.24
CA LEU A 69 15.21 14.13 -3.02
C LEU A 69 13.95 13.59 -2.35
N PHE A 70 12.98 13.15 -3.16
CA PHE A 70 11.77 12.50 -2.69
C PHE A 70 11.45 11.25 -3.52
N SER A 71 10.98 10.20 -2.86
CA SER A 71 10.34 9.06 -3.53
C SER A 71 9.18 8.52 -2.71
N MET A 72 8.21 7.91 -3.41
CA MET A 72 7.39 6.87 -2.79
C MET A 72 8.28 5.65 -2.62
N ASP A 73 8.12 4.92 -1.52
CA ASP A 73 9.00 3.86 -1.10
C ASP A 73 10.49 4.24 -0.97
N PHE A 74 11.29 3.34 -0.43
CA PHE A 74 12.69 3.56 -0.16
C PHE A 74 13.58 2.92 -1.23
N PHE A 75 14.49 3.70 -1.81
CA PHE A 75 15.47 3.22 -2.77
C PHE A 75 16.89 3.36 -2.22
N PRO A 76 17.63 2.26 -1.99
CA PRO A 76 19.00 2.30 -1.48
C PRO A 76 19.93 3.19 -2.30
N TYR A 77 19.88 3.13 -3.64
CA TYR A 77 20.72 3.94 -4.51
C TYR A 77 20.45 5.45 -4.37
N VAL A 78 19.20 5.86 -4.13
CA VAL A 78 18.84 7.27 -3.89
C VAL A 78 19.42 7.74 -2.56
N SER A 79 19.33 6.88 -1.53
CA SER A 79 19.94 7.12 -0.22
C SER A 79 21.46 7.29 -0.31
N GLU A 80 22.16 6.47 -1.11
CA GLU A 80 23.60 6.58 -1.32
C GLU A 80 23.98 7.89 -2.03
N VAL A 81 23.25 8.28 -3.07
CA VAL A 81 23.45 9.55 -3.76
C VAL A 81 23.19 10.72 -2.81
N ALA A 82 22.10 10.70 -2.05
CA ALA A 82 21.80 11.72 -1.06
C ALA A 82 22.91 11.85 -0.01
N ASN A 83 23.50 10.73 0.41
CA ASN A 83 24.62 10.72 1.36
C ASN A 83 25.90 11.35 0.76
N ILE A 84 26.19 11.11 -0.53
CA ILE A 84 27.31 11.74 -1.24
C ILE A 84 27.13 13.27 -1.33
N TYR A 85 25.92 13.73 -1.67
CA TYR A 85 25.59 15.14 -1.81
C TYR A 85 25.34 15.86 -0.47
N HIS A 86 25.29 15.12 0.65
CA HIS A 86 24.87 15.64 1.95
C HIS A 86 23.50 16.33 1.88
N MET A 87 22.59 15.74 1.12
CA MET A 87 21.26 16.25 0.81
C MET A 87 20.20 15.36 1.47
N ARG A 88 19.10 15.93 1.97
CA ARG A 88 18.00 15.13 2.51
C ARG A 88 17.37 14.27 1.42
N TYR A 89 17.18 12.99 1.74
CA TYR A 89 16.34 12.06 0.98
C TYR A 89 15.11 11.72 1.81
N ILE A 90 13.95 12.16 1.34
CA ILE A 90 12.66 11.90 1.96
C ILE A 90 12.01 10.75 1.21
N SER A 91 11.74 9.64 1.90
CA SER A 91 11.02 8.49 1.36
C SER A 91 9.74 8.25 2.16
N TRP A 92 8.61 8.11 1.46
CA TRP A 92 7.35 7.72 2.08
C TRP A 92 6.99 6.31 1.62
N VAL A 93 7.14 5.35 2.51
CA VAL A 93 6.85 3.93 2.28
C VAL A 93 5.35 3.73 2.27
N VAL A 94 4.82 3.20 1.17
CA VAL A 94 3.38 3.01 0.92
C VAL A 94 3.02 1.58 0.59
N ASP A 95 4.01 0.75 0.26
CA ASP A 95 3.85 -0.67 0.00
C ASP A 95 4.40 -1.53 1.16
N ALA A 96 3.94 -2.75 1.28
CA ALA A 96 4.48 -3.77 2.18
C ALA A 96 4.28 -5.17 1.54
N PRO A 97 5.33 -6.01 1.55
CA PRO A 97 6.65 -5.78 2.12
C PRO A 97 7.52 -4.88 1.23
N ILE A 98 8.47 -4.15 1.83
CA ILE A 98 9.52 -3.39 1.14
C ILE A 98 10.86 -3.95 1.59
N LEU A 99 11.51 -4.73 0.72
CA LEU A 99 12.76 -5.42 1.05
C LEU A 99 13.96 -4.46 1.08
N GLU A 100 13.88 -3.37 0.36
CA GLU A 100 14.90 -2.32 0.22
C GLU A 100 15.24 -1.64 1.55
N LEU A 101 14.30 -1.64 2.51
CA LEU A 101 14.54 -1.13 3.87
C LEU A 101 15.57 -1.95 4.65
N TYR A 102 15.79 -3.23 4.26
CA TYR A 102 16.72 -4.13 4.92
C TYR A 102 18.13 -4.07 4.30
N THR A 103 18.60 -2.85 4.01
CA THR A 103 19.94 -2.59 3.49
C THR A 103 20.68 -1.60 4.38
N SER A 104 22.04 -1.62 4.34
CA SER A 104 22.87 -0.70 5.12
C SER A 104 22.56 0.77 4.81
N SER A 105 22.04 1.08 3.62
CA SER A 105 21.67 2.43 3.22
C SER A 105 20.59 3.06 4.11
N ILE A 106 19.78 2.25 4.82
CA ILE A 106 18.79 2.79 5.77
C ILE A 106 19.43 3.59 6.91
N THR A 107 20.69 3.30 7.24
CA THR A 107 21.43 3.98 8.32
C THR A 107 22.00 5.33 7.93
N ASN A 108 21.88 5.76 6.66
CA ASN A 108 22.39 7.04 6.21
C ASN A 108 21.71 8.22 6.93
N LYS A 109 22.48 9.12 7.48
CA LYS A 109 22.01 10.26 8.30
C LYS A 109 21.18 11.29 7.52
N TRP A 110 21.24 11.27 6.21
CA TRP A 110 20.49 12.16 5.33
C TRP A 110 19.12 11.63 4.94
N ASN A 111 18.80 10.40 5.30
CA ASN A 111 17.46 9.85 5.13
C ASN A 111 16.44 10.55 6.02
N ARG A 112 15.20 10.59 5.54
CA ARG A 112 13.99 10.88 6.28
C ARG A 112 12.92 9.91 5.76
N THR A 113 12.87 8.72 6.37
CA THR A 113 12.02 7.60 5.91
C THR A 113 10.76 7.52 6.74
N PHE A 114 9.61 7.65 6.09
CA PHE A 114 8.30 7.58 6.72
C PHE A 114 7.64 6.25 6.38
N ILE A 115 7.19 5.50 7.38
CA ILE A 115 6.64 4.15 7.24
C ILE A 115 5.21 4.16 7.79
N PHE A 116 4.26 3.64 7.00
CA PHE A 116 2.84 3.67 7.37
C PHE A 116 2.41 2.51 8.29
N ASP A 117 3.08 1.37 8.21
CA ASP A 117 2.83 0.18 9.03
C ASP A 117 3.67 0.26 10.30
N ARG A 118 3.03 0.32 11.46
CA ARG A 118 3.73 0.47 12.75
C ARG A 118 4.60 -0.73 13.09
N ALA A 119 4.19 -1.93 12.73
CA ALA A 119 4.99 -3.11 12.98
C ALA A 119 6.29 -3.06 12.18
N LEU A 120 6.24 -2.62 10.92
CA LEU A 120 7.43 -2.39 10.09
C LEU A 120 8.25 -1.21 10.63
N TYR A 121 7.61 -0.11 11.03
CA TYR A 121 8.28 1.02 11.66
C TYR A 121 9.05 0.60 12.91
N ASN A 122 8.43 -0.16 13.82
CA ASN A 122 9.07 -0.63 15.06
C ASN A 122 10.30 -1.50 14.80
N GLU A 123 10.35 -2.17 13.65
CA GLU A 123 11.45 -3.02 13.23
C GLU A 123 12.60 -2.21 12.61
N ILE A 124 12.29 -1.22 11.79
CA ILE A 124 13.29 -0.43 11.06
C ILE A 124 13.81 0.76 11.87
N HIS A 125 12.96 1.42 12.66
CA HIS A 125 13.32 2.60 13.45
C HIS A 125 14.57 2.41 14.32
N PRO A 126 14.79 1.29 15.03
CA PRO A 126 16.01 1.09 15.82
C PRO A 126 17.34 1.17 15.04
N LEU A 127 17.28 0.95 13.71
CA LEU A 127 18.46 1.03 12.85
C LEU A 127 18.89 2.48 12.56
N ASN A 128 17.94 3.43 12.60
CA ASN A 128 18.20 4.86 12.39
C ASN A 128 17.14 5.72 13.07
N PRO A 129 17.17 5.84 14.42
CA PRO A 129 16.08 6.43 15.20
C PRO A 129 15.80 7.91 14.88
N ASP A 130 16.82 8.66 14.43
CA ASP A 130 16.68 10.08 14.09
C ASP A 130 16.12 10.33 12.69
N CYS A 131 16.04 9.29 11.86
CA CYS A 131 15.73 9.40 10.45
C CYS A 131 14.53 8.56 10.00
N VAL A 132 14.01 7.66 10.85
CA VAL A 132 12.85 6.80 10.53
C VAL A 132 11.66 7.20 11.39
N PHE A 133 10.52 7.43 10.76
CA PHE A 133 9.30 7.97 11.39
C PHE A 133 8.08 7.12 11.01
N HIS A 134 7.11 7.03 11.92
CA HIS A 134 5.79 6.47 11.60
C HIS A 134 4.88 7.57 11.05
N LEU A 135 4.24 7.32 9.91
CA LEU A 135 3.29 8.25 9.30
C LEU A 135 2.24 7.48 8.49
N PRO A 136 0.95 7.56 8.86
CA PRO A 136 -0.14 6.91 8.11
C PRO A 136 -0.19 7.37 6.66
N LEU A 137 -0.86 6.58 5.80
CA LEU A 137 -1.18 6.98 4.44
C LEU A 137 -2.26 8.08 4.41
N ALA A 138 -2.59 8.53 3.21
CA ALA A 138 -3.52 9.63 2.98
C ALA A 138 -4.42 9.39 1.76
N GLY A 139 -5.46 10.21 1.61
CA GLY A 139 -6.37 10.16 0.48
C GLY A 139 -6.49 11.50 -0.26
N SER A 140 -6.87 11.44 -1.54
CA SER A 140 -7.05 12.61 -2.41
C SER A 140 -8.51 13.04 -2.46
N VAL A 141 -8.97 13.80 -1.46
CA VAL A 141 -10.38 14.25 -1.41
C VAL A 141 -10.72 15.18 -2.59
N LYS A 142 -9.89 16.19 -2.84
CA LYS A 142 -10.14 17.22 -3.86
C LYS A 142 -10.34 16.60 -5.25
N ARG A 143 -9.40 15.78 -5.70
CA ARG A 143 -9.45 15.13 -7.02
C ARG A 143 -10.59 14.11 -7.10
N ARG A 144 -10.77 13.26 -6.09
CA ARG A 144 -11.83 12.23 -6.08
C ARG A 144 -13.22 12.85 -6.16
N MET A 145 -13.48 13.87 -5.35
CA MET A 145 -14.76 14.56 -5.35
C MET A 145 -15.03 15.30 -6.66
N GLN A 146 -14.01 15.84 -7.34
CA GLN A 146 -14.16 16.43 -8.67
C GLN A 146 -14.61 15.38 -9.71
N VAL A 147 -14.01 14.18 -9.69
CA VAL A 147 -14.40 13.06 -10.58
C VAL A 147 -15.86 12.65 -10.32
N ILE A 148 -16.23 12.47 -9.05
CA ILE A 148 -17.58 12.07 -8.64
C ILE A 148 -18.61 13.12 -9.07
N LYS A 149 -18.31 14.40 -8.87
CA LYS A 149 -19.19 15.52 -9.27
C LYS A 149 -19.44 15.53 -10.78
N ASN A 150 -18.41 15.29 -11.57
CA ASN A 150 -18.46 15.32 -13.04
C ASN A 150 -19.05 14.04 -13.66
N ALA A 151 -19.28 12.99 -12.87
CA ALA A 151 -19.82 11.73 -13.36
C ALA A 151 -21.21 11.90 -13.97
N SER A 152 -21.38 11.40 -15.20
CA SER A 152 -22.68 11.38 -15.90
C SER A 152 -23.68 10.44 -15.22
N SER A 153 -24.97 10.65 -15.50
CA SER A 153 -26.03 9.74 -15.01
C SER A 153 -25.80 8.28 -15.43
N THR A 154 -25.30 8.07 -16.64
CA THR A 154 -24.95 6.75 -17.17
C THR A 154 -23.80 6.11 -16.36
N GLN A 155 -22.74 6.84 -16.06
CA GLN A 155 -21.64 6.35 -15.23
C GLN A 155 -22.10 6.06 -13.80
N ARG A 156 -22.90 6.95 -13.19
CA ARG A 156 -23.47 6.73 -11.85
C ARG A 156 -24.29 5.46 -11.78
N LYS A 157 -25.10 5.16 -12.82
CA LYS A 157 -25.89 3.92 -12.90
C LYS A 157 -25.01 2.71 -13.13
N LYS A 158 -24.02 2.79 -14.06
CA LYS A 158 -23.08 1.71 -14.37
C LYS A 158 -22.31 1.24 -13.13
N PHE A 159 -21.89 2.16 -12.28
CA PHE A 159 -21.02 1.92 -11.14
C PHE A 159 -21.74 1.82 -9.79
N SER A 160 -23.08 1.66 -9.80
CA SER A 160 -23.88 1.41 -8.59
C SER A 160 -23.98 -0.09 -8.33
N HIS A 161 -23.40 -0.55 -7.22
CA HIS A 161 -23.38 -1.96 -6.82
C HIS A 161 -23.89 -2.12 -5.39
N ASP A 162 -24.37 -3.32 -5.05
CA ASP A 162 -24.69 -3.64 -3.66
C ASP A 162 -23.40 -3.81 -2.87
N ILE A 163 -22.52 -4.71 -3.30
CA ILE A 163 -21.19 -4.91 -2.73
C ILE A 163 -20.16 -4.78 -3.84
N ALA A 164 -19.11 -3.98 -3.62
CA ALA A 164 -18.02 -3.77 -4.56
C ALA A 164 -16.65 -4.05 -3.96
N PHE A 165 -15.76 -4.51 -4.82
CA PHE A 165 -14.33 -4.59 -4.56
C PHE A 165 -13.55 -4.11 -5.78
N VAL A 166 -12.47 -3.35 -5.54
CA VAL A 166 -11.54 -2.93 -6.59
C VAL A 166 -10.13 -3.30 -6.18
N GLY A 167 -9.51 -4.22 -6.90
CA GLY A 167 -8.14 -4.65 -6.59
C GLY A 167 -7.77 -6.01 -7.17
N SER A 168 -6.51 -6.41 -7.00
CA SER A 168 -6.03 -7.76 -7.32
C SER A 168 -6.57 -8.77 -6.33
N LEU A 169 -6.84 -10.00 -6.78
CA LEU A 169 -7.10 -11.15 -5.89
C LEU A 169 -5.80 -11.87 -5.49
N TYR A 170 -4.66 -11.39 -5.94
CA TYR A 170 -3.33 -11.93 -5.64
C TYR A 170 -3.04 -13.33 -6.23
N SER A 171 -3.94 -13.93 -6.97
CA SER A 171 -3.67 -15.21 -7.66
C SER A 171 -2.47 -15.11 -8.59
N GLU A 172 -2.34 -14.00 -9.33
CA GLU A 172 -1.20 -13.68 -10.21
C GLU A 172 0.06 -13.22 -9.47
N LYS A 173 -0.06 -12.86 -8.18
CA LYS A 173 1.04 -12.42 -7.31
C LYS A 173 1.47 -13.51 -6.31
N ASN A 174 1.03 -14.74 -6.51
CA ASN A 174 1.37 -15.87 -5.67
C ASN A 174 2.46 -16.75 -6.32
N PRO A 175 3.75 -16.46 -6.09
CA PRO A 175 4.84 -17.20 -6.72
C PRO A 175 4.96 -18.66 -6.22
N LEU A 176 4.38 -18.98 -5.04
CA LEU A 176 4.34 -20.38 -4.56
C LEU A 176 3.48 -21.27 -5.43
N SER A 177 2.49 -20.74 -6.14
CA SER A 177 1.67 -21.51 -7.07
C SER A 177 2.47 -22.16 -8.22
N ASN A 178 3.67 -21.62 -8.48
CA ASN A 178 4.59 -22.09 -9.52
C ASN A 178 5.82 -22.82 -8.95
N ALA A 179 5.82 -23.15 -7.66
CA ALA A 179 6.91 -23.91 -7.05
C ALA A 179 6.91 -25.36 -7.54
N GLU A 180 8.06 -25.87 -7.98
CA GLU A 180 8.22 -27.20 -8.53
C GLU A 180 9.13 -28.04 -7.62
N GLY A 181 8.77 -29.32 -7.40
CA GLY A 181 9.62 -30.26 -6.66
C GLY A 181 9.52 -30.19 -5.13
N LEU A 182 8.53 -29.46 -4.58
CA LEU A 182 8.22 -29.55 -3.15
C LEU A 182 7.76 -30.95 -2.78
N SER A 183 8.24 -31.48 -1.64
CA SER A 183 7.75 -32.73 -1.08
C SER A 183 6.26 -32.64 -0.71
N GLU A 184 5.56 -33.78 -0.69
CA GLU A 184 4.16 -33.80 -0.27
C GLU A 184 3.99 -33.37 1.19
N HIS A 185 4.96 -33.64 2.04
CA HIS A 185 5.00 -33.16 3.41
C HIS A 185 5.03 -31.61 3.45
N THR A 186 5.93 -31.00 2.69
CA THR A 186 6.07 -29.53 2.64
C THR A 186 4.83 -28.86 2.05
N LYS A 187 4.23 -29.44 1.01
CA LYS A 187 2.96 -28.94 0.45
C LYS A 187 1.87 -28.94 1.50
N GLY A 188 1.64 -30.08 2.18
CA GLY A 188 0.60 -30.17 3.23
C GLY A 188 0.90 -29.25 4.41
N TYR A 189 2.17 -29.05 4.78
CA TYR A 189 2.56 -28.11 5.81
C TYR A 189 2.25 -26.66 5.41
N LEU A 190 2.60 -26.25 4.19
CA LEU A 190 2.32 -24.91 3.66
C LEU A 190 0.81 -24.66 3.57
N GLU A 191 0.03 -25.61 3.06
CA GLU A 191 -1.43 -25.53 3.04
C GLU A 191 -2.00 -25.33 4.46
N GLY A 192 -1.48 -26.06 5.43
CA GLY A 192 -1.90 -25.95 6.83
C GLY A 192 -1.61 -24.60 7.45
N ILE A 193 -0.40 -24.05 7.28
CA ILE A 193 -0.04 -22.75 7.86
C ILE A 193 -0.71 -21.59 7.14
N ILE A 194 -0.92 -21.68 5.81
CA ILE A 194 -1.69 -20.69 5.04
C ILE A 194 -3.12 -20.65 5.58
N LYS A 195 -3.77 -21.81 5.70
CA LYS A 195 -5.14 -21.89 6.21
C LYS A 195 -5.27 -21.40 7.66
N ALA A 196 -4.28 -21.69 8.50
CA ALA A 196 -4.25 -21.19 9.86
C ALA A 196 -4.10 -19.66 9.90
N GLN A 197 -3.23 -19.07 9.04
CA GLN A 197 -3.03 -17.63 9.00
C GLN A 197 -4.24 -16.86 8.44
N GLU A 198 -5.04 -17.46 7.56
CA GLU A 198 -6.31 -16.86 7.11
C GLU A 198 -7.27 -16.57 8.27
N LEU A 199 -7.27 -17.45 9.29
CA LEU A 199 -8.15 -17.35 10.46
C LEU A 199 -7.62 -16.42 11.55
N VAL A 200 -6.39 -15.90 11.40
CA VAL A 200 -5.76 -15.05 12.43
C VAL A 200 -5.58 -13.64 11.89
N TYR A 201 -6.22 -12.69 12.54
CA TYR A 201 -6.08 -11.26 12.31
C TYR A 201 -5.19 -10.62 13.38
N GLY A 202 -4.49 -9.54 13.03
CA GLY A 202 -3.65 -8.78 13.96
C GLY A 202 -2.31 -9.44 14.32
N TYR A 203 -2.03 -10.64 13.83
CA TYR A 203 -0.75 -11.32 14.08
C TYR A 203 -0.30 -12.14 12.88
N PHE A 204 0.91 -11.87 12.39
CA PHE A 204 1.52 -12.59 11.27
C PHE A 204 2.60 -13.54 11.80
N PHE A 205 2.26 -14.82 11.96
CA PHE A 205 3.12 -15.82 12.61
C PHE A 205 3.93 -16.69 11.63
N ILE A 206 3.79 -16.50 10.33
CA ILE A 206 4.39 -17.40 9.32
C ILE A 206 5.89 -17.53 9.49
N GLU A 207 6.62 -16.43 9.72
CA GLU A 207 8.07 -16.45 9.84
C GLU A 207 8.54 -17.36 11.00
N GLU A 208 7.79 -17.40 12.09
CA GLU A 208 8.10 -18.20 13.29
C GLU A 208 8.01 -19.71 13.03
N LEU A 209 7.16 -20.11 12.09
CA LEU A 209 6.90 -21.51 11.73
C LEU A 209 7.86 -22.07 10.66
N LEU A 210 8.72 -21.23 10.08
CA LEU A 210 9.65 -21.67 9.05
C LEU A 210 10.96 -22.16 9.68
N SER A 211 11.29 -23.45 9.48
CA SER A 211 12.62 -23.98 9.76
C SER A 211 13.59 -23.68 8.60
N ASP A 212 14.90 -23.74 8.86
CA ASP A 212 15.91 -23.53 7.82
C ASP A 212 15.82 -24.58 6.70
N ASP A 213 15.49 -25.84 7.03
CA ASP A 213 15.30 -26.91 6.04
C ASP A 213 14.12 -26.58 5.10
N LEU A 214 13.01 -26.12 5.67
CA LEU A 214 11.82 -25.71 4.91
C LEU A 214 12.14 -24.51 4.01
N VAL A 215 12.82 -23.49 4.54
CA VAL A 215 13.28 -22.33 3.77
C VAL A 215 14.15 -22.77 2.58
N ASN A 216 15.10 -23.68 2.80
CA ASN A 216 15.97 -24.19 1.75
C ASN A 216 15.21 -25.00 0.69
N GLU A 217 14.23 -25.82 1.10
CA GLU A 217 13.40 -26.60 0.18
C GLU A 217 12.55 -25.67 -0.69
N ILE A 218 11.87 -24.69 -0.08
CA ILE A 218 11.06 -23.70 -0.81
C ILE A 218 11.94 -22.94 -1.79
N LYS A 219 13.08 -22.41 -1.35
CA LYS A 219 13.99 -21.64 -2.20
C LYS A 219 14.44 -22.43 -3.43
N LYS A 220 14.74 -23.71 -3.27
CA LYS A 220 15.13 -24.60 -4.38
C LYS A 220 13.99 -24.91 -5.35
N SER A 221 12.75 -24.87 -4.88
CA SER A 221 11.56 -25.15 -5.69
C SER A 221 11.11 -23.98 -6.55
N LEU A 222 11.60 -22.78 -6.26
CA LEU A 222 11.23 -21.55 -6.98
C LEU A 222 12.08 -21.38 -8.24
N LYS A 223 11.45 -20.99 -9.35
CA LYS A 223 12.15 -20.69 -10.62
C LYS A 223 13.11 -19.52 -10.52
N ALA A 224 12.79 -18.55 -9.66
CA ALA A 224 13.64 -17.40 -9.37
C ALA A 224 13.46 -17.03 -7.89
N PHE A 225 14.55 -16.76 -7.22
CA PHE A 225 14.59 -16.21 -5.88
C PHE A 225 15.45 -14.93 -5.92
N PRO A 226 15.02 -13.83 -5.26
CA PRO A 226 15.78 -12.59 -5.31
C PRO A 226 17.24 -12.80 -4.89
N ALA A 227 18.16 -12.22 -5.65
CA ALA A 227 19.54 -12.15 -5.20
C ALA A 227 19.63 -11.21 -3.98
N PRO A 228 20.54 -11.48 -3.02
CA PRO A 228 20.78 -10.56 -1.92
C PRO A 228 21.14 -9.17 -2.47
N MET A 229 20.51 -8.14 -1.93
CA MET A 229 20.87 -6.75 -2.26
C MET A 229 22.25 -6.42 -1.67
N GLU A 230 22.98 -5.54 -2.34
CA GLU A 230 24.27 -5.05 -1.82
C GLU A 230 24.04 -4.35 -0.46
N GLY A 231 24.85 -4.76 0.56
CA GLY A 231 24.65 -4.30 1.92
C GLY A 231 23.35 -4.77 2.59
N GLY A 232 22.63 -5.71 1.96
CA GLY A 232 21.39 -6.28 2.49
C GLY A 232 21.62 -7.21 3.68
N PHE A 233 20.73 -7.11 4.68
CA PHE A 233 20.71 -8.00 5.85
C PHE A 233 19.37 -8.75 5.99
N LEU A 234 18.53 -8.69 4.96
CA LEU A 234 17.30 -9.46 4.89
C LEU A 234 17.58 -10.95 4.83
N THR A 235 16.87 -11.74 5.62
CA THR A 235 16.99 -13.19 5.61
C THR A 235 16.11 -13.83 4.54
N ASP A 236 16.56 -14.96 3.96
CA ASP A 236 15.74 -15.78 3.04
C ASP A 236 14.41 -16.19 3.71
N LYS A 237 14.48 -16.49 5.00
CA LYS A 237 13.32 -16.86 5.83
C LYS A 237 12.24 -15.78 5.80
N ARG A 238 12.64 -14.53 6.03
CA ARG A 238 11.71 -13.39 6.00
C ARG A 238 11.16 -13.12 4.61
N THR A 239 12.01 -13.16 3.59
CA THR A 239 11.58 -13.01 2.20
C THR A 239 10.52 -14.06 1.85
N ILE A 240 10.75 -15.33 2.19
CA ILE A 240 9.77 -16.40 1.94
C ILE A 240 8.49 -16.17 2.75
N ALA A 241 8.60 -15.81 4.02
CA ALA A 241 7.43 -15.55 4.85
C ALA A 241 6.55 -14.43 4.30
N GLN A 242 7.14 -13.29 3.95
CA GLN A 242 6.38 -12.10 3.56
C GLN A 242 5.97 -12.10 2.10
N GLU A 243 6.91 -12.33 1.16
CA GLU A 243 6.61 -12.21 -0.27
C GLU A 243 5.97 -13.46 -0.86
N TYR A 244 6.34 -14.64 -0.38
CA TYR A 244 5.85 -15.88 -0.96
C TYR A 244 4.63 -16.39 -0.21
N ILE A 245 4.78 -16.68 1.09
CA ILE A 245 3.68 -17.24 1.87
C ILE A 245 2.64 -16.15 2.20
N GLY A 246 3.05 -14.93 2.54
CA GLY A 246 2.15 -13.82 2.80
C GLY A 246 1.24 -13.48 1.61
N ASN A 247 1.79 -13.51 0.38
CA ASN A 247 1.00 -13.36 -0.84
C ASN A 247 0.07 -14.55 -1.08
N ALA A 248 0.51 -15.77 -0.76
CA ALA A 248 -0.35 -16.96 -0.87
C ALA A 248 -1.52 -16.92 0.12
N VAL A 249 -1.28 -16.49 1.36
CA VAL A 249 -2.35 -16.26 2.36
C VAL A 249 -3.32 -15.19 1.87
N THR A 250 -2.80 -14.07 1.35
CA THR A 250 -3.64 -13.00 0.81
C THR A 250 -4.52 -13.48 -0.35
N ALA A 251 -3.96 -14.30 -1.24
CA ALA A 251 -4.72 -14.89 -2.36
C ALA A 251 -5.83 -15.82 -1.87
N ALA A 252 -5.51 -16.70 -0.91
CA ALA A 252 -6.47 -17.65 -0.35
C ALA A 252 -7.60 -16.92 0.41
N GLU A 253 -7.26 -15.96 1.28
CA GLU A 253 -8.23 -15.15 2.02
C GLU A 253 -9.17 -14.39 1.08
N ARG A 254 -8.66 -13.77 0.02
CA ARG A 254 -9.49 -13.06 -0.96
C ARG A 254 -10.39 -14.00 -1.75
N GLU A 255 -9.88 -15.16 -2.17
CA GLU A 255 -10.68 -16.17 -2.86
C GLU A 255 -11.83 -16.64 -1.96
N ASP A 256 -11.57 -17.00 -0.70
CA ASP A 256 -12.57 -17.45 0.25
C ASP A 256 -13.58 -16.36 0.59
N THR A 257 -13.11 -15.12 0.82
CA THR A 257 -13.97 -13.95 1.08
C THR A 257 -14.96 -13.72 -0.05
N PHE A 258 -14.48 -13.61 -1.28
CA PHE A 258 -15.35 -13.26 -2.41
C PHE A 258 -16.20 -14.45 -2.91
N ARG A 259 -15.76 -15.68 -2.68
CA ARG A 259 -16.61 -16.88 -2.89
C ARG A 259 -17.79 -16.84 -1.93
N MET A 260 -17.54 -16.71 -0.62
CA MET A 260 -18.59 -16.63 0.39
C MET A 260 -19.55 -15.46 0.13
N LEU A 261 -19.02 -14.28 -0.16
CA LEU A 261 -19.87 -13.11 -0.44
C LEU A 261 -20.74 -13.31 -1.69
N SER A 262 -20.18 -13.82 -2.80
CA SER A 262 -20.92 -13.99 -4.04
C SER A 262 -21.96 -15.11 -4.01
N GLU A 263 -21.80 -16.07 -3.12
CA GLU A 263 -22.83 -17.11 -2.86
C GLU A 263 -24.05 -16.58 -2.09
N ASN A 264 -23.90 -15.45 -1.39
CA ASN A 264 -24.94 -14.89 -0.52
C ASN A 264 -25.48 -13.53 -1.00
N PHE A 265 -24.71 -12.77 -1.79
CA PHE A 265 -25.03 -11.40 -2.17
C PHE A 265 -24.68 -11.12 -3.65
N ASN A 266 -25.22 -10.01 -4.17
CA ASN A 266 -24.85 -9.47 -5.47
C ASN A 266 -23.50 -8.70 -5.37
N VAL A 267 -22.43 -9.35 -5.79
CA VAL A 267 -21.06 -8.82 -5.65
C VAL A 267 -20.47 -8.50 -7.01
N SER A 268 -20.01 -7.28 -7.16
CA SER A 268 -19.27 -6.80 -8.34
C SER A 268 -17.82 -6.54 -7.98
N ILE A 269 -16.89 -7.13 -8.71
CA ILE A 269 -15.45 -6.88 -8.50
C ILE A 269 -14.80 -6.31 -9.75
N TYR A 270 -13.78 -5.49 -9.52
CA TYR A 270 -12.96 -4.90 -10.57
C TYR A 270 -11.53 -5.41 -10.41
N THR A 271 -11.21 -6.46 -11.14
CA THR A 271 -9.91 -7.14 -11.06
C THR A 271 -9.47 -7.70 -12.40
N GLY A 272 -8.14 -7.78 -12.59
CA GLY A 272 -7.52 -8.55 -13.66
C GLY A 272 -7.19 -10.00 -13.29
N SER A 273 -7.43 -10.37 -12.01
CA SER A 273 -7.17 -11.72 -11.52
C SER A 273 -8.19 -12.73 -12.08
N ASP A 274 -7.81 -14.01 -12.16
CA ASP A 274 -8.71 -15.09 -12.53
C ASP A 274 -9.81 -15.29 -11.47
N THR A 275 -11.05 -15.34 -11.92
CA THR A 275 -12.25 -15.54 -11.09
C THR A 275 -13.01 -16.82 -11.42
N SER A 276 -12.41 -17.71 -12.20
CA SER A 276 -13.06 -18.96 -12.67
C SER A 276 -13.56 -19.86 -11.54
N LYS A 277 -12.95 -19.78 -10.37
CA LYS A 277 -13.36 -20.52 -9.16
C LYS A 277 -14.53 -19.90 -8.39
N MET A 278 -15.01 -18.73 -8.81
CA MET A 278 -16.09 -17.97 -8.17
C MET A 278 -17.24 -17.71 -9.18
N PRO A 279 -18.04 -18.71 -9.52
CA PRO A 279 -18.99 -18.64 -10.64
C PRO A 279 -20.13 -17.63 -10.44
N HIS A 280 -20.38 -17.19 -9.22
CA HIS A 280 -21.43 -16.23 -8.88
C HIS A 280 -20.95 -14.77 -8.82
N ILE A 281 -19.63 -14.53 -8.98
CA ILE A 281 -19.08 -13.18 -8.90
C ILE A 281 -19.19 -12.44 -10.24
N HIS A 282 -19.53 -11.17 -10.17
CA HIS A 282 -19.55 -10.30 -11.36
C HIS A 282 -18.18 -9.62 -11.49
N ASN A 283 -17.26 -10.23 -12.25
CA ASN A 283 -15.99 -9.59 -12.58
C ASN A 283 -16.18 -8.63 -13.77
N LEU A 284 -15.95 -7.35 -13.54
CA LEU A 284 -16.13 -6.25 -14.50
C LEU A 284 -14.81 -5.78 -15.14
N GLY A 285 -13.73 -6.56 -14.94
CA GLY A 285 -12.39 -6.22 -15.44
C GLY A 285 -11.71 -5.14 -14.63
N LEU A 286 -10.68 -4.51 -15.18
CA LEU A 286 -9.92 -3.47 -14.49
C LEU A 286 -10.68 -2.14 -14.49
N ALA A 287 -10.74 -1.48 -13.35
CA ALA A 287 -11.21 -0.11 -13.23
C ALA A 287 -10.06 0.88 -13.42
N LYS A 288 -10.30 1.99 -14.11
CA LYS A 288 -9.35 3.09 -14.21
C LYS A 288 -9.25 3.82 -12.86
N SER A 289 -8.07 3.80 -12.25
CA SER A 289 -7.84 4.27 -10.88
C SER A 289 -8.22 5.73 -10.67
N GLN A 290 -7.93 6.61 -11.63
CA GLN A 290 -8.19 8.05 -11.50
C GLN A 290 -9.59 8.48 -11.97
N GLU A 291 -10.25 7.71 -12.84
CA GLU A 291 -11.49 8.11 -13.51
C GLU A 291 -12.74 7.33 -13.04
N GLU A 292 -12.60 6.01 -12.84
CA GLU A 292 -13.74 5.11 -12.57
C GLU A 292 -13.81 4.72 -11.09
N MET A 293 -12.67 4.41 -10.48
CA MET A 293 -12.59 3.95 -9.09
C MET A 293 -13.28 4.91 -8.10
N PRO A 294 -13.14 6.26 -8.21
CA PRO A 294 -13.86 7.16 -7.31
C PRO A 294 -15.39 7.05 -7.43
N ILE A 295 -15.90 6.83 -8.64
CA ILE A 295 -17.34 6.70 -8.86
C ILE A 295 -17.83 5.36 -8.31
N ILE A 296 -17.07 4.28 -8.49
CA ILE A 296 -17.38 2.96 -7.95
C ILE A 296 -17.51 3.03 -6.43
N PHE A 297 -16.51 3.59 -5.74
CA PHE A 297 -16.53 3.69 -4.28
C PHE A 297 -17.67 4.57 -3.76
N ASN A 298 -17.96 5.68 -4.43
CA ASN A 298 -19.05 6.57 -4.04
C ASN A 298 -20.44 5.95 -4.28
N ARG A 299 -20.59 5.13 -5.33
CA ARG A 299 -21.90 4.64 -5.78
C ARG A 299 -22.25 3.25 -5.28
N SER A 300 -21.28 2.48 -4.80
CA SER A 300 -21.53 1.18 -4.20
C SER A 300 -22.04 1.33 -2.78
N LYS A 301 -23.02 0.49 -2.40
CA LYS A 301 -23.56 0.53 -1.03
C LYS A 301 -22.52 0.10 -0.01
N ILE A 302 -21.78 -0.96 -0.31
CA ILE A 302 -20.70 -1.50 0.54
C ILE A 302 -19.44 -1.64 -0.31
N ASN A 303 -18.32 -1.13 0.18
CA ASN A 303 -17.01 -1.37 -0.39
C ASN A 303 -16.19 -2.25 0.56
N ILE A 304 -15.72 -3.39 0.07
CA ILE A 304 -14.94 -4.32 0.85
C ILE A 304 -13.44 -3.97 0.71
N ASN A 305 -12.75 -3.89 1.83
CA ASN A 305 -11.30 -3.92 1.88
C ASN A 305 -10.83 -5.22 2.53
N THR A 306 -9.91 -5.90 1.86
CA THR A 306 -9.14 -7.03 2.40
C THR A 306 -7.67 -6.66 2.36
N THR A 307 -7.11 -6.34 3.50
CA THR A 307 -5.70 -5.93 3.63
C THR A 307 -4.78 -7.11 3.31
N SER A 308 -3.74 -6.86 2.52
CA SER A 308 -2.71 -7.85 2.22
C SER A 308 -1.97 -8.25 3.51
N LYS A 309 -1.77 -9.55 3.74
CA LYS A 309 -1.18 -10.08 4.99
C LYS A 309 0.24 -9.56 5.32
N PRO A 310 1.10 -9.23 4.36
CA PRO A 310 2.38 -8.56 4.67
C PRO A 310 2.24 -7.18 5.33
N ILE A 311 1.10 -6.49 5.17
CA ILE A 311 0.75 -5.32 6.00
C ILE A 311 0.28 -5.85 7.34
N ARG A 312 1.07 -5.62 8.40
CA ARG A 312 0.85 -6.25 9.71
C ARG A 312 -0.12 -5.49 10.59
N THR A 313 0.05 -4.18 10.70
CA THR A 313 -0.76 -3.33 11.60
C THR A 313 -1.35 -2.12 10.89
N GLY A 314 -0.67 -1.61 9.85
CA GLY A 314 -1.02 -0.39 9.13
C GLY A 314 -2.27 -0.51 8.24
N LEU A 315 -2.81 0.61 7.84
CA LEU A 315 -3.95 0.69 6.95
C LEU A 315 -3.49 0.82 5.49
N PRO A 316 -3.95 -0.06 4.59
CA PRO A 316 -3.61 0.05 3.18
C PRO A 316 -4.29 1.27 2.54
N LEU A 317 -3.70 1.76 1.46
CA LEU A 317 -4.21 2.90 0.70
C LEU A 317 -5.71 2.76 0.33
N ARG A 318 -6.18 1.54 0.11
CA ARG A 318 -7.56 1.27 -0.30
C ARG A 318 -8.60 1.83 0.68
N ILE A 319 -8.34 1.78 1.98
CA ILE A 319 -9.22 2.38 2.99
C ILE A 319 -9.31 3.89 2.76
N PHE A 320 -8.18 4.58 2.60
CA PHE A 320 -8.14 6.02 2.33
C PHE A 320 -8.81 6.38 0.98
N ASP A 321 -8.64 5.55 -0.05
CA ASP A 321 -9.33 5.72 -1.34
C ASP A 321 -10.86 5.66 -1.19
N ILE A 322 -11.37 4.66 -0.49
CA ILE A 322 -12.82 4.48 -0.27
C ILE A 322 -13.38 5.67 0.52
N LEU A 323 -12.77 5.98 1.66
CA LEU A 323 -13.23 7.05 2.53
C LEU A 323 -13.12 8.43 1.86
N SER A 324 -12.07 8.71 1.07
CA SER A 324 -11.92 9.97 0.33
C SER A 324 -13.00 10.19 -0.75
N CYS A 325 -13.69 9.14 -1.14
CA CYS A 325 -14.81 9.16 -2.07
C CYS A 325 -16.20 9.26 -1.37
N GLY A 326 -16.23 9.30 -0.03
CA GLY A 326 -17.47 9.19 0.74
C GLY A 326 -18.11 7.79 0.62
N GLY A 327 -17.32 6.76 0.37
CA GLY A 327 -17.77 5.38 0.28
C GLY A 327 -17.85 4.72 1.67
N PHE A 328 -18.87 3.91 1.90
CA PHE A 328 -18.96 3.06 3.07
C PHE A 328 -17.96 1.90 2.95
N CYS A 329 -17.10 1.72 3.96
CA CYS A 329 -16.01 0.75 3.97
C CYS A 329 -16.23 -0.31 5.05
N ILE A 330 -16.19 -1.59 4.65
CA ILE A 330 -16.03 -2.72 5.58
C ILE A 330 -14.63 -3.29 5.33
N SER A 331 -13.78 -3.33 6.36
CA SER A 331 -12.40 -3.80 6.30
C SER A 331 -12.18 -4.97 7.24
N ASN A 332 -11.31 -5.91 6.85
CA ASN A 332 -10.76 -6.84 7.82
C ASN A 332 -10.00 -6.08 8.92
N TYR A 333 -9.91 -6.69 10.10
CA TYR A 333 -9.21 -6.11 11.25
C TYR A 333 -7.78 -5.71 10.90
N GLN A 334 -7.41 -4.50 11.33
CA GLN A 334 -6.04 -4.00 11.41
C GLN A 334 -5.89 -3.26 12.73
N GLU A 335 -4.77 -3.48 13.41
CA GLU A 335 -4.52 -2.94 14.77
C GLU A 335 -4.57 -1.41 14.80
N GLU A 336 -4.17 -0.73 13.72
CA GLU A 336 -4.16 0.73 13.64
C GLU A 336 -5.52 1.34 13.24
N ILE A 337 -6.54 0.54 12.89
CA ILE A 337 -7.88 1.11 12.57
C ILE A 337 -8.43 1.92 13.75
N PRO A 338 -8.49 1.39 14.98
CA PRO A 338 -9.08 2.12 16.12
C PRO A 338 -8.32 3.40 16.51
N GLU A 339 -7.07 3.54 16.06
CA GLU A 339 -6.28 4.73 16.35
C GLU A 339 -6.52 5.86 15.33
N LEU A 340 -6.85 5.51 14.09
CA LEU A 340 -7.05 6.45 13.00
C LEU A 340 -8.53 6.78 12.78
N PHE A 341 -9.39 5.78 12.94
CA PHE A 341 -10.84 5.85 12.74
C PHE A 341 -11.59 5.11 13.85
N THR A 342 -12.77 5.58 14.22
CA THR A 342 -13.62 4.92 15.22
C THR A 342 -14.43 3.78 14.57
N PRO A 343 -14.17 2.49 14.95
CA PRO A 343 -14.94 1.37 14.41
C PRO A 343 -16.43 1.48 14.77
N GLY A 344 -17.30 1.19 13.80
CA GLY A 344 -18.75 1.31 13.92
C GLY A 344 -19.31 2.73 13.75
N GLU A 345 -18.45 3.77 13.77
CA GLU A 345 -18.85 5.17 13.60
C GLU A 345 -18.26 5.82 12.33
N GLU A 346 -17.02 5.49 11.97
CA GLU A 346 -16.28 6.08 10.85
C GLU A 346 -15.85 5.05 9.81
N ILE A 347 -15.75 3.78 10.22
CA ILE A 347 -15.43 2.60 9.41
C ILE A 347 -16.03 1.37 10.08
N VAL A 348 -16.32 0.31 9.30
CA VAL A 348 -16.72 -0.98 9.86
C VAL A 348 -15.59 -1.98 9.72
N MET A 349 -15.40 -2.82 10.73
CA MET A 349 -14.32 -3.80 10.79
C MET A 349 -14.88 -5.18 11.09
N TYR A 350 -14.26 -6.23 10.53
CA TYR A 350 -14.61 -7.64 10.79
C TYR A 350 -13.37 -8.47 11.14
N GLU A 351 -13.58 -9.53 11.94
CA GLU A 351 -12.55 -10.47 12.40
C GLU A 351 -12.84 -11.92 11.96
N SER A 352 -13.91 -12.14 11.20
CA SER A 352 -14.22 -13.45 10.60
C SER A 352 -15.09 -13.31 9.35
N LEU A 353 -15.10 -14.33 8.49
CA LEU A 353 -15.98 -14.35 7.31
C LEU A 353 -17.47 -14.43 7.68
N ASP A 354 -17.81 -15.10 8.78
CA ASP A 354 -19.20 -15.16 9.27
C ASP A 354 -19.66 -13.77 9.71
N GLU A 355 -18.85 -13.05 10.47
CA GLU A 355 -19.12 -11.67 10.85
C GLU A 355 -19.24 -10.75 9.63
N LEU A 356 -18.33 -10.87 8.66
CA LEU A 356 -18.41 -10.11 7.41
C LEU A 356 -19.74 -10.34 6.70
N LYS A 357 -20.21 -11.59 6.64
CA LYS A 357 -21.50 -11.95 6.04
C LYS A 357 -22.66 -11.28 6.78
N GLU A 358 -22.66 -11.33 8.11
CA GLU A 358 -23.70 -10.69 8.93
C GLU A 358 -23.69 -9.16 8.77
N LEU A 359 -22.52 -8.53 8.79
CA LEU A 359 -22.36 -7.10 8.57
C LEU A 359 -22.85 -6.68 7.16
N CYS A 360 -22.53 -7.45 6.12
CA CYS A 360 -23.01 -7.16 4.78
C CYS A 360 -24.56 -7.25 4.71
N ALA A 361 -25.16 -8.28 5.29
CA ALA A 361 -26.61 -8.42 5.35
C ALA A 361 -27.23 -7.24 6.11
N TYR A 362 -26.70 -6.90 7.28
CA TYR A 362 -27.19 -5.80 8.09
C TYR A 362 -27.15 -4.47 7.35
N TYR A 363 -25.98 -4.08 6.86
CA TYR A 363 -25.82 -2.77 6.22
C TYR A 363 -26.43 -2.64 4.82
N LEU A 364 -26.80 -3.73 4.16
CA LEU A 364 -27.62 -3.65 2.94
C LEU A 364 -29.04 -3.19 3.25
N ASP A 365 -29.58 -3.54 4.42
CA ASP A 365 -30.93 -3.19 4.87
C ASP A 365 -30.99 -1.88 5.71
N HIS A 366 -29.84 -1.41 6.25
CA HIS A 366 -29.76 -0.24 7.12
C HIS A 366 -29.07 0.95 6.41
N GLU A 367 -29.73 1.51 5.39
CA GLU A 367 -29.16 2.55 4.53
C GLU A 367 -28.79 3.83 5.27
N ASP A 368 -29.62 4.30 6.20
CA ASP A 368 -29.38 5.56 6.91
C ASP A 368 -28.14 5.47 7.81
N GLU A 369 -27.97 4.37 8.53
CA GLU A 369 -26.80 4.14 9.38
C GLU A 369 -25.54 4.00 8.53
N ARG A 370 -25.61 3.22 7.44
CA ARG A 370 -24.50 3.07 6.49
C ARG A 370 -24.04 4.43 5.94
N ARG A 371 -24.98 5.32 5.61
CA ARG A 371 -24.67 6.67 5.11
C ARG A 371 -24.03 7.54 6.18
N GLN A 372 -24.52 7.47 7.43
CA GLN A 372 -23.94 8.22 8.54
C GLN A 372 -22.48 7.83 8.79
N ILE A 373 -22.19 6.51 8.80
CA ILE A 373 -20.81 6.00 8.97
C ILE A 373 -19.92 6.45 7.80
N ALA A 374 -20.40 6.36 6.55
CA ALA A 374 -19.65 6.79 5.39
C ALA A 374 -19.34 8.29 5.41
N GLU A 375 -20.30 9.13 5.82
CA GLU A 375 -20.11 10.56 5.98
C GLU A 375 -19.13 10.90 7.09
N ALA A 376 -19.23 10.25 8.25
CA ALA A 376 -18.30 10.43 9.37
C ALA A 376 -16.87 10.04 9.01
N GLY A 377 -16.67 8.89 8.34
CA GLY A 377 -15.38 8.46 7.85
C GLY A 377 -14.78 9.42 6.81
N PHE A 378 -15.60 9.93 5.89
CA PHE A 378 -15.18 10.95 4.93
C PHE A 378 -14.74 12.26 5.62
N GLU A 379 -15.52 12.78 6.55
CA GLU A 379 -15.17 14.03 7.27
C GLU A 379 -13.92 13.82 8.15
N LYS A 380 -13.77 12.66 8.80
CA LYS A 380 -12.54 12.32 9.54
C LYS A 380 -11.32 12.34 8.65
N LEU A 381 -11.39 11.68 7.48
CA LEU A 381 -10.29 11.64 6.52
C LEU A 381 -9.98 13.05 6.00
N LYS A 382 -10.99 13.80 5.60
CA LYS A 382 -10.86 15.16 5.03
C LYS A 382 -10.14 16.13 5.95
N TYR A 383 -10.35 16.03 7.27
CA TYR A 383 -9.73 16.94 8.24
C TYR A 383 -8.40 16.43 8.83
N ASN A 384 -8.04 15.15 8.61
CA ASN A 384 -6.85 14.59 9.26
C ASN A 384 -5.89 13.88 8.30
N TYR A 385 -6.38 13.33 7.17
CA TYR A 385 -5.61 12.38 6.37
C TYR A 385 -5.68 12.68 4.86
N THR A 386 -5.78 13.96 4.46
CA THR A 386 -5.55 14.33 3.05
C THR A 386 -4.07 14.44 2.74
N TYR A 387 -3.70 14.36 1.46
CA TYR A 387 -2.29 14.52 1.06
C TYR A 387 -1.73 15.86 1.53
N GLU A 388 -2.52 16.95 1.47
CA GLU A 388 -2.08 18.26 1.92
C GLU A 388 -1.70 18.26 3.41
N ILE A 389 -2.51 17.63 4.26
CA ILE A 389 -2.26 17.57 5.71
C ILE A 389 -1.07 16.67 6.01
N VAL A 390 -1.04 15.48 5.42
CA VAL A 390 -0.03 14.46 5.73
C VAL A 390 1.33 14.86 5.17
N LEU A 391 1.41 15.40 3.93
CA LEU A 391 2.66 15.86 3.35
C LEU A 391 3.21 17.12 4.05
N GLN A 392 2.33 18.01 4.54
CA GLN A 392 2.77 19.14 5.37
C GLN A 392 3.45 18.64 6.65
N LYS A 393 2.85 17.64 7.33
CA LYS A 393 3.46 17.02 8.52
C LYS A 393 4.77 16.31 8.19
N LEU A 394 4.81 15.59 7.06
CA LEU A 394 6.00 14.90 6.56
C LEU A 394 7.16 15.89 6.33
N LEU A 395 6.92 16.95 5.55
CA LEU A 395 7.92 17.97 5.26
C LEU A 395 8.37 18.70 6.55
N TYR A 396 7.42 19.09 7.40
CA TYR A 396 7.76 19.70 8.70
C TYR A 396 8.70 18.80 9.51
N THR A 397 8.38 17.52 9.65
CA THR A 397 9.20 16.55 10.38
C THR A 397 10.58 16.38 9.73
N ALA A 398 10.62 16.24 8.39
CA ALA A 398 11.85 16.04 7.64
C ALA A 398 12.84 17.22 7.74
N PHE A 399 12.33 18.46 7.89
CA PHE A 399 13.16 19.66 7.94
C PHE A 399 13.39 20.21 9.36
N SER A 400 12.59 19.77 10.35
CA SER A 400 12.77 20.18 11.75
C SER A 400 13.84 19.38 12.50
N LYS A 401 14.24 18.23 11.96
CA LYS A 401 15.28 17.31 12.46
C LYS A 401 16.39 17.14 11.41
#